data_a1e62e332daef0dd7748fe87062ba0f0
#
_entry.id   a1e62e332daef0dd7748fe87062ba0f0
#
_cell.length_a   1.000
_cell.length_b   1.000
_cell.length_c   1.000
_cell.angle_alpha   90.00
_cell.angle_beta   90.00
_cell.angle_gamma   90.00
#
_symmetry.space_group_name_H-M   'P 1'
#
loop_
_entity.id
_entity.type
_entity.pdbx_description
1 polymer ?
#
loop_
_entity_poly.entity_id
_entity_poly.type
_entity_poly.pdbx_seq_one_letter_code
_entity_poly.pdbx_strand_id
1 'polypeptide(L)'
;MEIPKIHESEYRFCLIMWEHEPVTAAQLVKLCQDQLGWKRTTTYTVIKRLGERGVLKNDNGTVSSLVSKEEAQACEIDELVEKKFEGSLPAFIAAFTKHQAMSEDELDEMQRMIDRIRKGGSQ
;
A
#
# COMPACT_ATOMS: atom_id res chain seq x y z
N MET A 1 15.17 3.02 -6.01
CA MET A 1 15.00 1.72 -5.38
C MET A 1 13.65 1.14 -5.74
N GLU A 2 13.65 -0.07 -6.22
CA GLU A 2 12.41 -0.70 -6.63
C GLU A 2 11.65 -1.27 -5.45
N ILE A 3 10.35 -1.04 -5.45
CA ILE A 3 9.49 -1.62 -4.44
C ILE A 3 9.02 -2.99 -4.94
N PRO A 4 9.19 -4.04 -4.14
CA PRO A 4 8.72 -5.37 -4.56
C PRO A 4 7.24 -5.39 -4.84
N LYS A 5 6.84 -6.22 -5.79
CA LYS A 5 5.44 -6.31 -6.16
C LYS A 5 4.62 -6.96 -5.04
N ILE A 6 3.44 -6.42 -4.81
CA ILE A 6 2.47 -6.97 -3.86
C ILE A 6 1.18 -7.20 -4.63
N HIS A 7 0.73 -8.46 -4.67
CA HIS A 7 -0.51 -8.79 -5.36
C HIS A 7 -1.71 -8.39 -4.50
N GLU A 8 -2.88 -8.30 -5.10
CA GLU A 8 -4.05 -7.78 -4.40
C GLU A 8 -4.39 -8.55 -3.11
N SER A 9 -4.38 -9.88 -3.17
CA SER A 9 -4.68 -10.66 -1.98
C SER A 9 -3.61 -10.48 -0.92
N GLU A 10 -2.36 -10.32 -1.36
CA GLU A 10 -1.26 -10.07 -0.45
C GLU A 10 -1.34 -8.68 0.16
N TYR A 11 -1.87 -7.73 -0.60
CA TYR A 11 -2.05 -6.38 -0.08
C TYR A 11 -3.05 -6.38 1.09
N ARG A 12 -4.11 -7.19 0.99
CA ARG A 12 -5.05 -7.32 2.11
C ARG A 12 -4.36 -7.84 3.36
N PHE A 13 -3.47 -8.80 3.19
CA PHE A 13 -2.65 -9.28 4.29
C PHE A 13 -1.76 -8.17 4.85
N CYS A 14 -1.14 -7.41 3.96
CA CYS A 14 -0.25 -6.33 4.38
C CYS A 14 -0.98 -5.26 5.19
N LEU A 15 -2.23 -4.95 4.84
CA LEU A 15 -3.01 -4.00 5.62
C LEU A 15 -3.12 -4.43 7.08
N ILE A 16 -3.31 -5.73 7.30
CA ILE A 16 -3.39 -6.27 8.66
C ILE A 16 -2.02 -6.18 9.34
N MET A 17 -0.97 -6.57 8.62
CA MET A 17 0.39 -6.53 9.16
C MET A 17 0.80 -5.10 9.55
N TRP A 18 0.58 -4.15 8.65
CA TRP A 18 0.96 -2.76 8.90
C TRP A 18 0.24 -2.19 10.12
N GLU A 19 -0.99 -2.61 10.35
CA GLU A 19 -1.77 -2.11 11.47
C GLU A 19 -1.29 -2.67 12.81
N HIS A 20 -0.71 -3.87 12.80
CA HIS A 20 -0.38 -4.58 14.04
C HIS A 20 1.10 -4.79 14.28
N GLU A 21 1.97 -4.40 13.35
CA GLU A 21 3.39 -4.70 13.47
C GLU A 21 4.07 -3.95 14.62
N PRO A 22 5.08 -4.55 15.24
CA PRO A 22 5.54 -5.90 15.04
C PRO A 22 4.53 -6.91 15.60
N VAL A 23 4.33 -8.00 14.88
CA VAL A 23 3.27 -8.95 15.20
C VAL A 23 3.78 -10.36 14.95
N THR A 24 3.37 -11.31 15.79
CA THR A 24 3.82 -12.69 15.59
C THR A 24 3.07 -13.34 14.44
N ALA A 25 3.71 -14.33 13.83
CA ALA A 25 3.07 -15.10 12.79
C ALA A 25 1.79 -15.77 13.30
N ALA A 26 1.82 -16.25 14.52
CA ALA A 26 0.64 -16.89 15.12
C ALA A 26 -0.52 -15.89 15.26
N GLN A 27 -0.21 -14.65 15.66
CA GLN A 27 -1.24 -13.61 15.74
C GLN A 27 -1.79 -13.28 14.35
N LEU A 28 -0.91 -13.23 13.34
CA LEU A 28 -1.35 -12.98 11.98
C LEU A 28 -2.26 -14.08 11.45
N VAL A 29 -1.98 -15.33 11.81
CA VAL A 29 -2.85 -16.44 11.44
C VAL A 29 -4.26 -16.20 11.95
N LYS A 30 -4.38 -15.81 13.21
CA LYS A 30 -5.69 -15.56 13.81
C LYS A 30 -6.38 -14.36 13.17
N LEU A 31 -5.65 -13.28 12.97
CA LEU A 31 -6.21 -12.07 12.37
C LEU A 31 -6.67 -12.32 10.94
N CYS A 32 -5.87 -13.03 10.15
CA CYS A 32 -6.23 -13.32 8.77
C CYS A 32 -7.39 -14.29 8.69
N GLN A 33 -7.48 -15.21 9.63
CA GLN A 33 -8.63 -16.10 9.70
C GLN A 33 -9.91 -15.32 9.97
N ASP A 34 -9.84 -14.39 10.92
CA ASP A 34 -11.02 -13.61 11.31
C ASP A 34 -11.42 -12.60 10.23
N GLN A 35 -10.45 -11.95 9.61
CA GLN A 35 -10.74 -10.85 8.69
C GLN A 35 -10.78 -11.25 7.22
N LEU A 36 -10.03 -12.27 6.83
CA LEU A 36 -9.93 -12.68 5.43
C LEU A 36 -10.48 -14.09 5.18
N GLY A 37 -10.80 -14.82 6.24
CA GLY A 37 -11.25 -16.20 6.09
C GLY A 37 -10.14 -17.14 5.64
N TRP A 38 -8.89 -16.77 5.85
CA TRP A 38 -7.75 -17.57 5.40
C TRP A 38 -7.48 -18.73 6.33
N LYS A 39 -7.09 -19.86 5.73
CA LYS A 39 -6.59 -20.99 6.48
C LYS A 39 -5.19 -20.68 7.00
N ARG A 40 -4.81 -21.36 8.07
CA ARG A 40 -3.49 -21.20 8.66
C ARG A 40 -2.37 -21.37 7.63
N THR A 41 -2.47 -22.41 6.80
CA THR A 41 -1.45 -22.68 5.80
C THR A 41 -1.34 -21.57 4.78
N THR A 42 -2.46 -20.95 4.42
CA THR A 42 -2.45 -19.83 3.48
C THR A 42 -1.66 -18.65 4.06
N THR A 43 -1.91 -18.34 5.32
CA THR A 43 -1.20 -17.22 5.96
C THR A 43 0.30 -17.46 6.01
N TYR A 44 0.73 -18.67 6.42
CA TYR A 44 2.16 -18.97 6.45
C TYR A 44 2.80 -18.93 5.07
N THR A 45 2.06 -19.39 4.05
CA THR A 45 2.56 -19.34 2.67
C THR A 45 2.77 -17.89 2.23
N VAL A 46 1.84 -17.02 2.55
CA VAL A 46 1.94 -15.61 2.16
C VAL A 46 3.09 -14.94 2.91
N ILE A 47 3.24 -15.21 4.20
CA ILE A 47 4.37 -14.67 4.98
C ILE A 47 5.69 -15.06 4.33
N LYS A 48 5.82 -16.33 3.95
CA LYS A 48 7.04 -16.82 3.33
C LYS A 48 7.31 -16.14 1.99
N ARG A 49 6.29 -16.04 1.16
CA ARG A 49 6.43 -15.43 -0.18
C ARG A 49 6.81 -13.96 -0.08
N LEU A 50 6.15 -13.24 0.80
CA LEU A 50 6.46 -11.82 0.97
C LEU A 50 7.83 -11.61 1.58
N GLY A 51 8.24 -12.52 2.47
CA GLY A 51 9.60 -12.49 3.01
C GLY A 51 10.65 -12.70 1.93
N GLU A 52 10.39 -13.63 1.03
CA GLU A 52 11.32 -13.92 -0.06
C GLU A 52 11.43 -12.76 -1.04
N ARG A 53 10.35 -12.01 -1.21
CA ARG A 53 10.36 -10.83 -2.10
C ARG A 53 10.86 -9.56 -1.44
N GLY A 54 11.12 -9.60 -0.14
CA GLY A 54 11.64 -8.42 0.55
C GLY A 54 10.58 -7.44 1.01
N VAL A 55 9.33 -7.86 1.09
CA VAL A 55 8.25 -7.00 1.55
C VAL A 55 8.20 -6.95 3.07
N LEU A 56 8.50 -8.07 3.71
CA LEU A 56 8.50 -8.16 5.16
C LEU A 56 9.70 -8.99 5.62
N LYS A 57 9.96 -8.96 6.91
CA LYS A 57 10.93 -9.88 7.51
C LYS A 57 10.23 -10.64 8.64
N ASN A 58 10.62 -11.90 8.76
CA ASN A 58 10.14 -12.77 9.82
C ASN A 58 11.36 -13.14 10.66
N ASP A 59 11.45 -12.55 11.83
CA ASP A 59 12.58 -12.74 12.73
C ASP A 59 12.12 -13.61 13.89
N ASN A 60 12.38 -14.91 13.77
CA ASN A 60 12.00 -15.90 14.76
C ASN A 60 10.52 -15.82 15.14
N GLY A 61 9.68 -15.68 14.12
CA GLY A 61 8.24 -15.65 14.30
C GLY A 61 7.65 -14.27 14.51
N THR A 62 8.48 -13.24 14.63
CA THR A 62 8.00 -11.86 14.73
C THR A 62 8.10 -11.22 13.36
N VAL A 63 6.99 -10.74 12.84
CA VAL A 63 6.88 -10.21 11.49
C VAL A 63 6.81 -8.69 11.53
N SER A 64 7.59 -8.06 10.69
CA SER A 64 7.54 -6.61 10.51
C SER A 64 7.78 -6.27 9.05
N SER A 65 7.28 -5.12 8.62
CA SER A 65 7.37 -4.74 7.21
C SER A 65 8.75 -4.19 6.87
N LEU A 66 9.17 -4.44 5.64
CA LEU A 66 10.35 -3.80 5.05
C LEU A 66 9.91 -2.75 4.05
N VAL A 67 8.65 -2.83 3.58
CA VAL A 67 8.05 -1.85 2.70
C VAL A 67 6.89 -1.22 3.47
N SER A 68 6.86 0.10 3.55
CA SER A 68 5.79 0.78 4.27
C SER A 68 4.51 0.82 3.45
N LYS A 69 3.40 1.07 4.14
CA LYS A 69 2.11 1.22 3.46
C LYS A 69 2.17 2.35 2.45
N GLU A 70 2.80 3.47 2.83
CA GLU A 70 2.92 4.62 1.96
C GLU A 70 3.74 4.31 0.72
N GLU A 71 4.84 3.58 0.89
CA GLU A 71 5.65 3.16 -0.25
C GLU A 71 4.88 2.25 -1.20
N ALA A 72 4.12 1.32 -0.65
CA ALA A 72 3.31 0.41 -1.47
C ALA A 72 2.22 1.18 -2.22
N GLN A 73 1.58 2.13 -1.56
CA GLN A 73 0.54 2.93 -2.19
C GLN A 73 1.11 3.80 -3.32
N ALA A 74 2.26 4.42 -3.07
CA ALA A 74 2.89 5.25 -4.10
C ALA A 74 3.27 4.42 -5.32
N CYS A 75 3.77 3.22 -5.09
CA CYS A 75 4.14 2.32 -6.18
C CYS A 75 2.93 1.94 -7.03
N GLU A 76 1.79 1.70 -6.40
CA GLU A 76 0.55 1.37 -7.13
C GLU A 76 0.10 2.53 -8.01
N ILE A 77 0.18 3.76 -7.50
CA ILE A 77 -0.22 4.93 -8.28
C ILE A 77 0.75 5.14 -9.44
N ASP A 78 2.05 5.03 -9.19
CA ASP A 78 3.04 5.19 -10.25
C ASP A 78 2.79 4.19 -11.38
N GLU A 79 2.52 2.95 -11.03
CA GLU A 79 2.28 1.91 -12.03
C GLU A 79 1.01 2.20 -12.83
N LEU A 80 -0.05 2.62 -12.14
CA LEU A 80 -1.30 2.96 -12.79
C LEU A 80 -1.12 4.12 -13.77
N VAL A 81 -0.45 5.18 -13.33
CA VAL A 81 -0.24 6.36 -14.16
C VAL A 81 0.61 5.99 -15.38
N GLU A 82 1.66 5.21 -15.18
CA GLU A 82 2.52 4.80 -16.27
C GLU A 82 1.78 3.96 -17.30
N LYS A 83 1.02 2.98 -16.85
CA LYS A 83 0.38 2.01 -17.74
C LYS A 83 -0.88 2.55 -18.41
N LYS A 84 -1.65 3.35 -17.69
CA LYS A 84 -2.96 3.78 -18.18
C LYS A 84 -3.01 5.22 -18.65
N PHE A 85 -2.06 6.03 -18.24
CA PHE A 85 -2.06 7.46 -18.56
C PHE A 85 -0.74 7.93 -19.15
N GLU A 86 0.03 6.98 -19.65
CA GLU A 86 1.29 7.26 -20.37
C GLU A 86 2.23 8.17 -19.56
N GLY A 87 2.24 7.96 -18.26
CA GLY A 87 3.12 8.71 -17.37
C GLY A 87 2.61 10.10 -17.01
N SER A 88 1.40 10.47 -17.43
CA SER A 88 0.88 11.81 -17.19
C SER A 88 0.00 11.85 -15.94
N LEU A 89 0.54 12.39 -14.86
CA LEU A 89 -0.24 12.61 -13.65
C LEU A 89 -1.41 13.58 -13.87
N PRO A 90 -1.22 14.71 -14.62
CA PRO A 90 -2.38 15.55 -14.91
C PRO A 90 -3.50 14.81 -15.64
N ALA A 91 -3.16 13.91 -16.56
CA ALA A 91 -4.18 13.12 -17.25
C ALA A 91 -4.94 12.22 -16.28
N PHE A 92 -4.23 11.63 -15.34
CA PHE A 92 -4.86 10.80 -14.30
C PHE A 92 -5.82 11.64 -13.46
N ILE A 93 -5.40 12.81 -13.01
CA ILE A 93 -6.24 13.69 -12.20
C ILE A 93 -7.47 14.14 -12.99
N ALA A 94 -7.29 14.46 -14.28
CA ALA A 94 -8.40 14.87 -15.10
C ALA A 94 -9.45 13.76 -15.25
N ALA A 95 -8.99 12.54 -15.46
CA ALA A 95 -9.89 11.39 -15.58
C ALA A 95 -10.63 11.14 -14.26
N PHE A 96 -9.91 11.21 -13.16
CA PHE A 96 -10.49 10.99 -11.84
C PHE A 96 -11.60 12.01 -11.55
N THR A 97 -11.32 13.29 -11.78
CA THR A 97 -12.25 14.37 -11.44
C THR A 97 -13.47 14.41 -12.35
N LYS A 98 -13.37 13.76 -13.52
CA LYS A 98 -14.51 13.68 -14.45
C LYS A 98 -15.62 12.78 -13.87
N HIS A 99 -15.23 11.76 -13.08
CA HIS A 99 -16.16 10.75 -12.61
C HIS A 99 -16.46 10.84 -11.13
N GLN A 100 -15.72 11.66 -10.40
CA GLN A 100 -15.89 11.80 -8.97
C GLN A 100 -16.11 13.26 -8.62
N ALA A 101 -17.23 13.53 -7.98
CA ALA A 101 -17.49 14.89 -7.46
C ALA A 101 -16.59 15.09 -6.25
N MET A 102 -15.89 16.22 -6.22
CA MET A 102 -15.03 16.57 -5.09
C MET A 102 -15.66 17.69 -4.30
N SER A 103 -15.60 17.58 -2.98
CA SER A 103 -16.13 18.62 -2.11
C SER A 103 -15.20 19.84 -2.12
N GLU A 104 -15.75 20.99 -1.71
CA GLU A 104 -14.92 22.20 -1.58
C GLU A 104 -13.79 21.98 -0.59
N ASP A 105 -14.06 21.26 0.49
CA ASP A 105 -13.01 20.97 1.49
C ASP A 105 -11.88 20.14 0.89
N GLU A 106 -12.22 19.14 0.09
CA GLU A 106 -11.20 18.33 -0.58
C GLU A 106 -10.38 19.15 -1.57
N LEU A 107 -11.06 20.01 -2.33
CA LEU A 107 -10.36 20.87 -3.28
C LEU A 107 -9.42 21.83 -2.56
N ASP A 108 -9.87 22.41 -1.45
CA ASP A 108 -9.04 23.31 -0.65
C ASP A 108 -7.82 22.59 -0.10
N GLU A 109 -8.02 21.38 0.36
CA GLU A 109 -6.91 20.59 0.91
C GLU A 109 -5.88 20.27 -0.17
N MET A 110 -6.35 19.88 -1.36
CA MET A 110 -5.47 19.61 -2.48
C MET A 110 -4.70 20.87 -2.90
N GLN A 111 -5.38 22.01 -2.90
CA GLN A 111 -4.71 23.26 -3.25
C GLN A 111 -3.59 23.57 -2.27
N ARG A 112 -3.83 23.33 -0.98
CA ARG A 112 -2.79 23.53 0.03
C ARG A 112 -1.59 22.61 -0.19
N MET A 113 -1.84 21.38 -0.59
CA MET A 113 -0.77 20.43 -0.89
C MET A 113 0.07 20.90 -2.08
N ILE A 114 -0.61 21.34 -3.13
CA ILE A 114 0.08 21.84 -4.32
C ILE A 114 0.93 23.06 -3.96
N ASP A 115 0.39 23.96 -3.17
CA ASP A 115 1.11 25.16 -2.77
C ASP A 115 2.37 24.83 -1.96
N ARG A 116 2.26 23.82 -1.07
CA ARG A 116 3.43 23.39 -0.30
C ARG A 116 4.53 22.83 -1.19
N ILE A 117 4.14 22.05 -2.20
CA ILE A 117 5.10 21.48 -3.14
C ILE A 117 5.80 22.58 -3.92
N ARG A 118 5.03 23.57 -4.38
CA ARG A 118 5.59 24.70 -5.13
C ARG A 118 6.58 25.52 -4.32
N LYS A 119 6.38 25.62 -3.02
CA LYS A 119 7.28 26.38 -2.15
C LYS A 119 8.57 25.63 -1.86
N GLY A 120 8.79 24.51 -2.53
CA GLY A 120 10.01 23.75 -2.35
C GLY A 120 9.94 22.71 -1.27
N GLY A 121 8.77 22.56 -0.67
CA GLY A 121 8.56 21.50 0.27
C GLY A 121 8.29 20.23 -0.50
N SER A 122 9.32 19.61 -0.98
CA SER A 122 9.16 18.44 -1.84
C SER A 122 8.84 17.19 -1.07
N GLN A 123 8.54 17.29 0.13
CA GLN A 123 8.19 16.07 0.85
C GLN A 123 7.23 16.36 1.92
#